data_c2d3083b1e476205a7e9e3c8cdc4bc66
#
_entry.id   c2d3083b1e476205a7e9e3c8cdc4bc66
#
_cell.length_a   1.000
_cell.length_b   1.000
_cell.length_c   1.000
_cell.angle_alpha   90.00
_cell.angle_beta   90.00
_cell.angle_gamma   90.00
#
_symmetry.space_group_name_H-M   'P 1'
#
loop_
_entity.id
_entity.type
_entity.pdbx_description
1 polymer ?
#
loop_
_entity_poly.entity_id
_entity_poly.type
_entity_poly.pdbx_seq_one_letter_code
_entity_poly.pdbx_strand_id
1 'polypeptide(L)'
;MPGISGLDTLSELKKLNANIPVVMITKSEEEYIMEEAIGSKIADYLIKPVNPNQILLSLKKNLDHSRLVSEKTSSSYLQEFREISLEMMGLKSTEDWKNLYQKLIFWELKLEDSQDGTLLEILEAQKIEANQQFGRFIEQNYSDWFQDNDAPILSHSLFKTKIARHLSKEQPTLLVVIDNLRFDQWKTIEKTINTHYKTTENSMYYSILPTATQYARNALFSGLMPKEMETLYPEYWKNDTDEGGKNLHEDKFLDEQLKRLNFNHLTHEYIKITNLKTGKKLADNFKSKIKNDLTVLVYNFVDMLSHSKTEMEVVKELASDDKGYRSLTNSWFKNSPLLDIIKQAQELKFKLIVTTDHGTINVKNPSKVVGDRETSLNLRYKTGRSLSYNDKDVLAIKDPKTVGLPSISMNSSFIFAKENSFFAYPNNYNHYVSYYRNSYQHGGISLEEVLIPFAVLYPR
;
A
#
# COMPACT_ATOMS: atom_id res chain seq x y z
N MET A 1 32.36 29.28 -27.37
CA MET A 1 32.30 30.45 -26.46
C MET A 1 33.68 30.61 -25.86
N PRO A 2 34.18 31.80 -25.60
CA PRO A 2 35.40 31.94 -24.82
C PRO A 2 35.09 31.56 -23.35
N GLY A 3 35.77 30.57 -22.82
CA GLY A 3 35.59 30.07 -21.45
C GLY A 3 35.01 28.67 -21.40
N ILE A 4 33.90 28.48 -20.72
CA ILE A 4 33.26 27.16 -20.49
C ILE A 4 32.51 26.72 -21.77
N SER A 5 32.57 25.43 -22.12
CA SER A 5 31.83 24.87 -23.26
C SER A 5 30.30 24.84 -22.98
N GLY A 6 29.50 24.72 -24.07
CA GLY A 6 28.06 24.63 -23.94
C GLY A 6 27.61 23.38 -23.16
N LEU A 7 28.31 22.26 -23.28
CA LEU A 7 28.04 21.01 -22.56
C LEU A 7 28.41 21.12 -21.06
N ASP A 8 29.54 21.77 -20.76
CA ASP A 8 29.92 22.05 -19.37
C ASP A 8 28.91 23.00 -18.70
N THR A 9 28.47 24.05 -19.44
CA THR A 9 27.42 24.97 -18.97
C THR A 9 26.11 24.21 -18.70
N LEU A 10 25.70 23.28 -19.57
CA LEU A 10 24.54 22.43 -19.39
C LEU A 10 24.66 21.60 -18.11
N SER A 11 25.83 20.99 -17.91
CA SER A 11 26.09 20.16 -16.70
C SER A 11 25.96 20.99 -15.41
N GLU A 12 26.53 22.19 -15.37
CA GLU A 12 26.43 23.09 -14.21
C GLU A 12 25.00 23.58 -13.97
N LEU A 13 24.25 23.92 -15.01
CA LEU A 13 22.83 24.31 -14.89
C LEU A 13 21.98 23.16 -14.34
N LYS A 14 22.24 21.94 -14.81
CA LYS A 14 21.51 20.75 -14.32
C LYS A 14 21.86 20.35 -12.88
N LYS A 15 23.06 20.67 -12.39
CA LYS A 15 23.43 20.53 -10.98
C LYS A 15 22.67 21.53 -10.10
N LEU A 16 22.47 22.77 -10.56
CA LEU A 16 21.71 23.79 -9.83
C LEU A 16 20.21 23.49 -9.82
N ASN A 17 19.66 23.07 -10.95
CA ASN A 17 18.25 22.67 -11.08
C ASN A 17 18.11 21.59 -12.16
N ALA A 18 17.93 20.33 -11.73
CA ALA A 18 17.81 19.19 -12.63
C ALA A 18 16.62 19.29 -13.62
N ASN A 19 15.58 20.04 -13.26
CA ASN A 19 14.35 20.15 -14.05
C ASN A 19 14.30 21.38 -14.97
N ILE A 20 15.31 22.25 -14.93
CA ILE A 20 15.32 23.42 -15.82
C ILE A 20 15.36 22.97 -17.29
N PRO A 21 14.43 23.43 -18.17
CA PRO A 21 14.50 23.13 -19.58
C PRO A 21 15.66 23.92 -20.22
N VAL A 22 16.57 23.21 -20.87
CA VAL A 22 17.71 23.82 -21.58
C VAL A 22 17.63 23.48 -23.07
N VAL A 23 17.61 24.50 -23.94
CA VAL A 23 17.67 24.34 -25.38
C VAL A 23 19.07 24.65 -25.84
N MET A 24 19.76 23.71 -26.47
CA MET A 24 21.07 23.89 -27.05
C MET A 24 20.97 24.39 -28.48
N ILE A 25 21.73 25.45 -28.81
CA ILE A 25 21.82 26.02 -30.17
C ILE A 25 23.29 26.00 -30.61
N THR A 26 23.63 25.21 -31.62
CA THR A 26 25.01 25.00 -32.04
C THR A 26 25.18 25.08 -33.56
N LYS A 27 26.43 25.18 -34.03
CA LYS A 27 26.78 25.02 -35.44
C LYS A 27 27.23 23.60 -35.79
N SER A 28 27.47 22.76 -34.79
CA SER A 28 27.98 21.41 -35.00
C SER A 28 26.83 20.44 -35.28
N GLU A 29 27.00 19.62 -36.33
CA GLU A 29 26.13 18.49 -36.69
C GLU A 29 26.77 17.15 -36.27
N GLU A 30 27.84 17.20 -35.46
CA GLU A 30 28.56 16.03 -35.04
C GLU A 30 27.68 15.16 -34.10
N GLU A 31 27.46 13.92 -34.49
CA GLU A 31 26.54 12.97 -33.85
C GLU A 31 26.87 12.75 -32.36
N TYR A 32 28.16 12.68 -32.01
CA TYR A 32 28.57 12.48 -30.61
C TYR A 32 28.21 13.65 -29.68
N ILE A 33 28.22 14.90 -30.18
CA ILE A 33 27.81 16.08 -29.40
C ILE A 33 26.30 16.07 -29.16
N MET A 34 25.55 15.59 -30.17
CA MET A 34 24.09 15.42 -30.04
C MET A 34 23.76 14.33 -29.04
N GLU A 35 24.41 13.17 -29.09
CA GLU A 35 24.22 12.06 -28.16
C GLU A 35 24.57 12.44 -26.72
N GLU A 36 25.70 13.16 -26.51
CA GLU A 36 26.10 13.65 -25.21
C GLU A 36 25.11 14.69 -24.64
N ALA A 37 24.62 15.59 -25.46
CA ALA A 37 23.60 16.55 -25.07
C ALA A 37 22.27 15.88 -24.72
N ILE A 38 21.83 14.92 -25.51
CA ILE A 38 20.62 14.09 -25.22
C ILE A 38 20.82 13.30 -23.92
N GLY A 39 21.96 12.67 -23.74
CA GLY A 39 22.33 11.98 -22.51
C GLY A 39 22.29 12.88 -21.26
N SER A 40 22.60 14.16 -21.44
CA SER A 40 22.54 15.19 -20.39
C SER A 40 21.14 15.80 -20.19
N LYS A 41 20.09 15.18 -20.75
CA LYS A 41 18.67 15.57 -20.60
C LYS A 41 18.36 17.00 -21.02
N ILE A 42 18.83 17.43 -22.22
CA ILE A 42 18.40 18.67 -22.84
C ILE A 42 16.90 18.62 -23.18
N ALA A 43 16.27 19.79 -23.23
CA ALA A 43 14.88 19.94 -23.63
C ALA A 43 14.71 19.95 -25.16
N ASP A 44 15.67 20.53 -25.88
CA ASP A 44 15.70 20.57 -27.35
C ASP A 44 17.10 20.89 -27.90
N TYR A 45 17.33 20.59 -29.19
CA TYR A 45 18.61 20.80 -29.88
C TYR A 45 18.34 21.46 -31.23
N LEU A 46 18.93 22.65 -31.45
CA LEU A 46 18.74 23.42 -32.67
C LEU A 46 20.10 23.69 -33.35
N ILE A 47 20.14 23.55 -34.69
CA ILE A 47 21.35 23.73 -35.48
C ILE A 47 21.32 25.14 -36.16
N LYS A 48 22.41 25.88 -36.06
CA LYS A 48 22.54 27.18 -36.73
C LYS A 48 22.77 26.99 -38.23
N PRO A 49 22.11 27.79 -39.08
CA PRO A 49 21.28 28.97 -38.79
C PRO A 49 19.88 28.59 -38.31
N VAL A 50 19.43 29.15 -37.19
CA VAL A 50 18.14 28.83 -36.58
C VAL A 50 17.06 29.75 -37.13
N ASN A 51 15.97 29.16 -37.62
CA ASN A 51 14.79 29.91 -38.00
C ASN A 51 14.03 30.37 -36.73
N PRO A 52 13.58 31.65 -36.65
CA PRO A 52 12.77 32.13 -35.52
C PRO A 52 11.58 31.25 -35.17
N ASN A 53 10.94 30.64 -36.18
CA ASN A 53 9.84 29.70 -35.95
C ASN A 53 10.26 28.41 -35.22
N GLN A 54 11.49 27.93 -35.44
CA GLN A 54 12.03 26.78 -34.72
C GLN A 54 12.25 27.09 -33.22
N ILE A 55 12.76 28.29 -32.94
CA ILE A 55 12.92 28.78 -31.55
C ILE A 55 11.54 28.88 -30.89
N LEU A 56 10.57 29.51 -31.57
CA LEU A 56 9.23 29.67 -31.05
C LEU A 56 8.56 28.32 -30.80
N LEU A 57 8.74 27.34 -31.70
CA LEU A 57 8.21 26.01 -31.58
C LEU A 57 8.83 25.25 -30.39
N SER A 58 10.16 25.34 -30.24
CA SER A 58 10.89 24.78 -29.13
C SER A 58 10.47 25.39 -27.78
N LEU A 59 10.30 26.70 -27.71
CA LEU A 59 9.82 27.41 -26.54
C LEU A 59 8.39 26.96 -26.18
N LYS A 60 7.46 26.95 -27.16
CA LYS A 60 6.09 26.46 -26.93
C LYS A 60 6.08 25.04 -26.46
N LYS A 61 6.83 24.13 -27.09
CA LYS A 61 6.93 22.73 -26.68
C LYS A 61 7.41 22.56 -25.23
N ASN A 62 8.40 23.37 -24.82
CA ASN A 62 9.03 23.20 -23.50
C ASN A 62 8.36 24.01 -22.39
N LEU A 63 7.76 25.19 -22.69
CA LEU A 63 7.07 26.02 -21.70
C LEU A 63 5.60 25.65 -21.52
N ASP A 64 4.92 25.31 -22.63
CA ASP A 64 3.49 24.94 -22.59
C ASP A 64 3.25 23.44 -22.42
N HIS A 65 4.28 22.59 -22.48
CA HIS A 65 4.10 21.13 -22.41
C HIS A 65 3.43 20.70 -21.11
N SER A 66 3.86 21.21 -19.96
CA SER A 66 3.26 20.87 -18.66
C SER A 66 1.80 21.35 -18.59
N ARG A 67 1.49 22.54 -19.12
CA ARG A 67 0.13 23.08 -19.20
C ARG A 67 -0.76 22.24 -20.11
N LEU A 68 -0.29 21.88 -21.31
CA LEU A 68 -1.04 21.05 -22.25
C LEU A 68 -1.28 19.65 -21.73
N VAL A 69 -0.31 19.06 -21.01
CA VAL A 69 -0.46 17.76 -20.34
C VAL A 69 -1.47 17.88 -19.20
N SER A 70 -1.42 18.95 -18.41
CA SER A 70 -2.39 19.21 -17.33
C SER A 70 -3.81 19.38 -17.90
N GLU A 71 -4.01 20.24 -18.90
CA GLU A 71 -5.32 20.45 -19.54
C GLU A 71 -5.89 19.17 -20.13
N LYS A 72 -5.06 18.33 -20.78
CA LYS A 72 -5.47 17.02 -21.30
C LYS A 72 -5.82 16.05 -20.17
N THR A 73 -5.05 16.05 -19.09
CA THR A 73 -5.33 15.21 -17.92
C THR A 73 -6.64 15.59 -17.26
N SER A 74 -6.87 16.91 -17.07
CA SER A 74 -8.11 17.44 -16.49
C SER A 74 -9.34 17.08 -17.33
N SER A 75 -9.25 17.29 -18.65
CA SER A 75 -10.34 16.91 -19.59
C SER A 75 -10.62 15.41 -19.58
N SER A 76 -9.57 14.59 -19.57
CA SER A 76 -9.72 13.13 -19.53
C SER A 76 -10.33 12.66 -18.21
N TYR A 77 -9.96 13.27 -17.06
CA TYR A 77 -10.57 12.93 -15.79
C TYR A 77 -12.05 13.34 -15.72
N LEU A 78 -12.44 14.50 -16.21
CA LEU A 78 -13.83 14.94 -16.21
C LEU A 78 -14.74 14.01 -17.04
N GLN A 79 -14.22 13.41 -18.09
CA GLN A 79 -14.92 12.36 -18.82
C GLN A 79 -15.03 11.09 -17.97
N GLU A 80 -13.91 10.60 -17.45
CA GLU A 80 -13.85 9.39 -16.62
C GLU A 80 -14.65 9.52 -15.32
N PHE A 81 -14.71 10.71 -14.74
CA PHE A 81 -15.52 11.00 -13.53
C PHE A 81 -16.98 10.55 -13.72
N ARG A 82 -17.58 10.84 -14.87
CA ARG A 82 -18.96 10.42 -15.17
C ARG A 82 -19.07 8.91 -15.30
N GLU A 83 -18.09 8.29 -15.95
CA GLU A 83 -18.04 6.83 -16.14
C GLU A 83 -17.90 6.12 -14.79
N ILE A 84 -16.98 6.57 -13.93
CA ILE A 84 -16.79 6.06 -12.57
C ILE A 84 -18.08 6.21 -11.74
N SER A 85 -18.73 7.37 -11.80
CA SER A 85 -19.98 7.61 -11.06
C SER A 85 -21.13 6.71 -11.52
N LEU A 86 -21.22 6.43 -12.81
CA LEU A 86 -22.20 5.48 -13.35
C LEU A 86 -21.85 4.03 -12.97
N GLU A 87 -20.57 3.67 -13.05
CA GLU A 87 -20.08 2.34 -12.68
C GLU A 87 -20.38 2.03 -11.21
N MET A 88 -20.16 2.98 -10.31
CA MET A 88 -20.46 2.83 -8.87
C MET A 88 -21.92 2.42 -8.59
N MET A 89 -22.87 2.85 -9.41
CA MET A 89 -24.29 2.49 -9.22
C MET A 89 -24.57 1.01 -9.52
N GLY A 90 -23.69 0.32 -10.23
CA GLY A 90 -23.89 -1.05 -10.73
C GLY A 90 -22.94 -2.10 -10.12
N LEU A 91 -22.04 -1.75 -9.21
CA LEU A 91 -21.05 -2.68 -8.66
C LEU A 91 -21.70 -3.78 -7.83
N LYS A 92 -21.42 -5.03 -8.20
CA LYS A 92 -21.99 -6.22 -7.53
C LYS A 92 -20.94 -7.25 -7.13
N SER A 93 -19.82 -7.31 -7.86
CA SER A 93 -18.81 -8.31 -7.64
C SER A 93 -17.58 -7.77 -6.90
N THR A 94 -16.84 -8.66 -6.27
CA THR A 94 -15.56 -8.34 -5.64
C THR A 94 -14.52 -7.83 -6.63
N GLU A 95 -14.60 -8.26 -7.90
CA GLU A 95 -13.69 -7.79 -8.96
C GLU A 95 -14.03 -6.37 -9.41
N ASP A 96 -15.32 -6.01 -9.47
CA ASP A 96 -15.75 -4.64 -9.81
C ASP A 96 -15.14 -3.64 -8.82
N TRP A 97 -15.17 -3.95 -7.53
CA TRP A 97 -14.59 -3.09 -6.48
C TRP A 97 -13.08 -2.93 -6.59
N LYS A 98 -12.35 -3.99 -6.94
CA LYS A 98 -10.91 -3.89 -7.21
C LYS A 98 -10.63 -3.00 -8.41
N ASN A 99 -11.39 -3.15 -9.49
CA ASN A 99 -11.24 -2.35 -10.70
C ASN A 99 -11.55 -0.88 -10.44
N LEU A 100 -12.63 -0.58 -9.73
CA LEU A 100 -12.97 0.79 -9.32
C LEU A 100 -11.86 1.41 -8.48
N TYR A 101 -11.40 0.72 -7.43
CA TYR A 101 -10.36 1.25 -6.55
C TYR A 101 -9.05 1.51 -7.31
N GLN A 102 -8.69 0.62 -8.23
CA GLN A 102 -7.52 0.81 -9.11
C GLN A 102 -7.66 2.07 -9.98
N LYS A 103 -8.84 2.34 -10.54
CA LYS A 103 -9.13 3.56 -11.30
C LYS A 103 -9.00 4.82 -10.43
N LEU A 104 -9.59 4.81 -9.24
CA LEU A 104 -9.52 5.95 -8.30
C LEU A 104 -8.06 6.27 -7.94
N ILE A 105 -7.26 5.27 -7.61
CA ILE A 105 -5.83 5.46 -7.29
C ILE A 105 -5.03 5.92 -8.52
N PHE A 106 -5.32 5.38 -9.71
CA PHE A 106 -4.69 5.85 -10.94
C PHE A 106 -4.91 7.35 -11.16
N TRP A 107 -6.15 7.83 -11.00
CA TRP A 107 -6.47 9.23 -11.18
C TRP A 107 -5.91 10.11 -10.07
N GLU A 108 -5.90 9.64 -8.82
CA GLU A 108 -5.28 10.35 -7.71
C GLU A 108 -3.80 10.66 -7.99
N LEU A 109 -3.03 9.64 -8.34
CA LEU A 109 -1.60 9.80 -8.66
C LEU A 109 -1.37 10.69 -9.89
N LYS A 110 -2.24 10.60 -10.90
CA LYS A 110 -2.12 11.38 -12.12
C LYS A 110 -2.51 12.85 -11.94
N LEU A 111 -3.53 13.14 -11.14
CA LEU A 111 -3.97 14.52 -10.85
C LEU A 111 -2.99 15.23 -9.91
N GLU A 112 -2.35 14.52 -8.99
CA GLU A 112 -1.28 15.11 -8.16
C GLU A 112 -0.11 15.66 -8.97
N ASP A 113 0.24 14.98 -10.07
CA ASP A 113 1.27 15.45 -11.00
C ASP A 113 0.83 16.69 -11.79
N SER A 114 -0.49 16.88 -12.00
CA SER A 114 -1.04 18.03 -12.75
C SER A 114 -1.18 19.31 -11.93
N GLN A 115 -1.09 19.23 -10.60
CA GLN A 115 -1.26 20.33 -9.64
C GLN A 115 -2.64 21.04 -9.69
N ASP A 116 -3.66 20.37 -10.22
CA ASP A 116 -5.05 20.88 -10.27
C ASP A 116 -5.78 20.53 -8.97
N GLY A 117 -5.75 21.45 -8.00
CA GLY A 117 -6.34 21.28 -6.68
C GLY A 117 -7.85 21.04 -6.73
N THR A 118 -8.57 21.66 -7.66
CA THR A 118 -10.04 21.53 -7.77
C THR A 118 -10.45 20.12 -8.17
N LEU A 119 -9.71 19.51 -9.11
CA LEU A 119 -10.00 18.14 -9.53
C LEU A 119 -9.63 17.11 -8.46
N LEU A 120 -8.61 17.38 -7.64
CA LEU A 120 -8.30 16.55 -6.49
C LEU A 120 -9.42 16.58 -5.44
N GLU A 121 -10.04 17.73 -5.18
CA GLU A 121 -11.20 17.80 -4.28
C GLU A 121 -12.40 17.02 -4.82
N ILE A 122 -12.65 17.08 -6.13
CA ILE A 122 -13.72 16.33 -6.80
C ILE A 122 -13.44 14.81 -6.68
N LEU A 123 -12.20 14.38 -6.91
CA LEU A 123 -11.81 12.98 -6.75
C LEU A 123 -11.93 12.51 -5.28
N GLU A 124 -11.54 13.34 -4.32
CA GLU A 124 -11.71 13.01 -2.89
C GLU A 124 -13.18 12.79 -2.52
N ALA A 125 -14.09 13.66 -3.03
CA ALA A 125 -15.52 13.45 -2.83
C ALA A 125 -16.01 12.12 -3.46
N GLN A 126 -15.50 11.76 -4.64
CA GLN A 126 -15.81 10.49 -5.30
C GLN A 126 -15.25 9.28 -4.53
N LYS A 127 -14.06 9.38 -3.95
CA LYS A 127 -13.49 8.36 -3.06
C LYS A 127 -14.32 8.17 -1.78
N ILE A 128 -14.82 9.27 -1.19
CA ILE A 128 -15.70 9.21 -0.03
C ILE A 128 -16.99 8.45 -0.38
N GLU A 129 -17.61 8.78 -1.51
CA GLU A 129 -18.82 8.08 -1.98
C GLU A 129 -18.53 6.58 -2.24
N ALA A 130 -17.41 6.27 -2.90
CA ALA A 130 -16.97 4.90 -3.15
C ALA A 130 -16.80 4.11 -1.84
N ASN A 131 -16.17 4.71 -0.82
CA ASN A 131 -16.03 4.08 0.50
C ASN A 131 -17.38 3.83 1.19
N GLN A 132 -18.36 4.75 1.06
CA GLN A 132 -19.70 4.54 1.60
C GLN A 132 -20.41 3.35 0.94
N GLN A 133 -20.33 3.24 -0.38
CA GLN A 133 -20.92 2.13 -1.11
C GLN A 133 -20.17 0.82 -0.85
N PHE A 134 -18.85 0.86 -0.75
CA PHE A 134 -18.03 -0.30 -0.39
C PHE A 134 -18.34 -0.83 1.01
N GLY A 135 -18.52 0.07 1.99
CA GLY A 135 -18.96 -0.32 3.33
C GLY A 135 -20.27 -1.10 3.32
N ARG A 136 -21.26 -0.67 2.50
CA ARG A 136 -22.54 -1.39 2.31
C ARG A 136 -22.34 -2.74 1.61
N PHE A 137 -21.47 -2.78 0.60
CA PHE A 137 -21.13 -4.03 -0.10
C PHE A 137 -20.53 -5.05 0.86
N ILE A 138 -19.57 -4.66 1.70
CA ILE A 138 -18.99 -5.54 2.73
C ILE A 138 -20.04 -5.99 3.74
N GLU A 139 -20.89 -5.08 4.19
CA GLU A 139 -21.99 -5.39 5.13
C GLU A 139 -22.95 -6.45 4.59
N GLN A 140 -23.25 -6.41 3.30
CA GLN A 140 -24.17 -7.34 2.64
C GLN A 140 -23.54 -8.70 2.31
N ASN A 141 -22.23 -8.77 2.06
CA ASN A 141 -21.62 -9.94 1.46
C ASN A 141 -20.60 -10.65 2.38
N TYR A 142 -20.00 -9.95 3.35
CA TYR A 142 -18.87 -10.49 4.10
C TYR A 142 -19.17 -11.80 4.82
N SER A 143 -20.34 -11.93 5.43
CA SER A 143 -20.72 -13.17 6.13
C SER A 143 -20.95 -14.36 5.18
N ASP A 144 -21.45 -14.08 3.97
CA ASP A 144 -21.73 -15.11 2.97
C ASP A 144 -20.44 -15.71 2.40
N TRP A 145 -19.34 -14.94 2.37
CA TRP A 145 -18.02 -15.43 1.93
C TRP A 145 -17.47 -16.60 2.74
N PHE A 146 -17.99 -16.86 3.94
CA PHE A 146 -17.61 -17.98 4.79
C PHE A 146 -18.55 -19.17 4.67
N GLN A 147 -19.65 -19.03 3.92
CA GLN A 147 -20.66 -20.07 3.73
C GLN A 147 -20.65 -20.61 2.29
N ASP A 148 -20.27 -19.78 1.33
CA ASP A 148 -20.30 -20.08 -0.10
C ASP A 148 -18.90 -20.33 -0.69
N ASN A 149 -18.88 -21.11 -1.79
CA ASN A 149 -17.65 -21.40 -2.53
C ASN A 149 -17.18 -20.23 -3.43
N ASP A 150 -17.91 -19.12 -3.48
CA ASP A 150 -17.62 -17.97 -4.35
C ASP A 150 -16.98 -16.76 -3.59
N ALA A 151 -16.30 -17.07 -2.51
CA ALA A 151 -15.58 -16.06 -1.73
C ALA A 151 -14.40 -15.48 -2.52
N PRO A 152 -14.11 -14.18 -2.39
CA PRO A 152 -12.88 -13.61 -2.93
C PRO A 152 -11.65 -14.21 -2.26
N ILE A 153 -10.47 -13.96 -2.83
CA ILE A 153 -9.23 -14.31 -2.14
C ILE A 153 -9.11 -13.41 -0.91
N LEU A 154 -9.11 -14.04 0.26
CA LEU A 154 -8.95 -13.42 1.58
C LEU A 154 -7.56 -13.71 2.15
N SER A 155 -7.15 -13.00 3.22
CA SER A 155 -5.83 -13.15 3.85
C SER A 155 -5.43 -14.61 4.08
N HIS A 156 -6.33 -15.44 4.66
CA HIS A 156 -6.06 -16.85 4.95
C HIS A 156 -5.94 -17.73 3.70
N SER A 157 -6.58 -17.35 2.58
CA SER A 157 -6.53 -18.15 1.35
C SER A 157 -5.44 -17.69 0.36
N LEU A 158 -4.84 -16.50 0.56
CA LEU A 158 -3.86 -15.92 -0.37
C LEU A 158 -2.66 -16.82 -0.60
N PHE A 159 -2.07 -17.36 0.47
CA PHE A 159 -0.87 -18.19 0.34
C PHE A 159 -1.12 -19.42 -0.53
N LYS A 160 -2.19 -20.16 -0.25
CA LYS A 160 -2.60 -21.35 -1.00
C LYS A 160 -2.94 -21.03 -2.47
N THR A 161 -3.70 -19.95 -2.71
CA THR A 161 -4.26 -19.67 -4.04
C THR A 161 -3.31 -18.91 -4.98
N LYS A 162 -2.48 -18.04 -4.40
CA LYS A 162 -1.61 -17.15 -5.19
C LYS A 162 -0.12 -17.43 -4.97
N ILE A 163 0.35 -17.56 -3.72
CA ILE A 163 1.79 -17.64 -3.43
C ILE A 163 2.34 -19.05 -3.75
N ALA A 164 1.66 -20.08 -3.30
CA ALA A 164 2.13 -21.47 -3.39
C ALA A 164 2.52 -21.91 -4.80
N ARG A 165 1.78 -21.49 -5.82
CA ARG A 165 2.06 -21.81 -7.24
C ARG A 165 3.39 -21.25 -7.77
N HIS A 166 3.99 -20.31 -7.05
CA HIS A 166 5.27 -19.69 -7.41
C HIS A 166 6.46 -20.30 -6.68
N LEU A 167 6.23 -21.23 -5.73
CA LEU A 167 7.28 -21.86 -4.96
C LEU A 167 7.86 -23.06 -5.71
N SER A 168 9.18 -23.10 -5.85
CA SER A 168 9.89 -24.24 -6.45
C SER A 168 11.36 -24.26 -5.99
N LYS A 169 12.04 -25.40 -6.21
CA LYS A 169 13.50 -25.52 -5.98
C LYS A 169 14.34 -24.91 -7.11
N GLU A 170 13.76 -24.78 -8.31
CA GLU A 170 14.48 -24.27 -9.48
C GLU A 170 14.75 -22.78 -9.40
N GLN A 171 13.83 -22.03 -8.78
CA GLN A 171 13.96 -20.58 -8.63
C GLN A 171 13.54 -20.14 -7.23
N PRO A 172 14.46 -19.63 -6.42
CA PRO A 172 14.15 -19.17 -5.06
C PRO A 172 13.19 -17.97 -5.10
N THR A 173 12.36 -17.89 -4.07
CA THR A 173 11.34 -16.84 -3.94
C THR A 173 11.61 -16.00 -2.70
N LEU A 174 11.65 -14.68 -2.87
CA LEU A 174 11.61 -13.70 -1.79
C LEU A 174 10.17 -13.16 -1.67
N LEU A 175 9.48 -13.54 -0.60
CA LEU A 175 8.18 -13.00 -0.23
C LEU A 175 8.37 -11.83 0.74
N VAL A 176 8.08 -10.62 0.28
CA VAL A 176 8.15 -9.40 1.09
C VAL A 176 6.74 -9.01 1.52
N VAL A 177 6.51 -8.98 2.82
CA VAL A 177 5.28 -8.47 3.43
C VAL A 177 5.62 -7.14 4.11
N ILE A 178 5.16 -6.04 3.52
CA ILE A 178 5.32 -4.71 4.12
C ILE A 178 4.08 -4.42 4.94
N ASP A 179 4.22 -4.38 6.25
CA ASP A 179 3.15 -4.15 7.21
C ASP A 179 2.42 -2.84 6.94
N ASN A 180 1.08 -2.88 6.82
CA ASN A 180 0.23 -1.70 6.66
C ASN A 180 0.44 -0.92 5.34
N LEU A 181 0.85 -1.59 4.23
CA LEU A 181 1.09 -0.95 2.94
C LEU A 181 -0.19 -0.80 2.13
N ARG A 182 -0.62 0.42 1.85
CA ARG A 182 -1.76 0.72 0.97
C ARG A 182 -1.42 0.48 -0.52
N PHE A 183 -2.46 0.28 -1.32
CA PHE A 183 -2.30 0.08 -2.77
C PHE A 183 -1.71 1.31 -3.47
N ASP A 184 -2.08 2.53 -3.08
CA ASP A 184 -1.51 3.77 -3.63
C ASP A 184 -0.02 3.94 -3.30
N GLN A 185 0.40 3.55 -2.08
CA GLN A 185 1.82 3.51 -1.70
C GLN A 185 2.59 2.47 -2.50
N TRP A 186 2.01 1.28 -2.69
CA TRP A 186 2.57 0.25 -3.58
C TRP A 186 2.83 0.81 -4.98
N LYS A 187 1.86 1.51 -5.59
CA LYS A 187 1.99 2.10 -6.93
C LYS A 187 3.13 3.11 -7.04
N THR A 188 3.53 3.75 -5.95
CA THR A 188 4.67 4.67 -5.93
C THR A 188 6.01 3.94 -5.84
N ILE A 189 6.12 2.91 -4.99
CA ILE A 189 7.38 2.15 -4.82
C ILE A 189 7.61 1.14 -5.95
N GLU A 190 6.54 0.63 -6.58
CA GLU A 190 6.60 -0.28 -7.74
C GLU A 190 7.47 0.29 -8.87
N LYS A 191 7.39 1.60 -9.13
CA LYS A 191 8.20 2.27 -10.15
C LYS A 191 9.71 2.07 -9.93
N THR A 192 10.16 2.12 -8.67
CA THR A 192 11.56 1.90 -8.30
C THR A 192 11.95 0.43 -8.43
N ILE A 193 11.08 -0.50 -8.00
CA ILE A 193 11.33 -1.94 -8.12
C ILE A 193 11.42 -2.37 -9.59
N ASN A 194 10.60 -1.79 -10.46
CA ASN A 194 10.56 -2.10 -11.88
C ASN A 194 11.84 -1.73 -12.66
N THR A 195 12.77 -0.99 -12.06
CA THR A 195 14.11 -0.80 -12.64
C THR A 195 14.96 -2.07 -12.56
N HIS A 196 14.67 -2.98 -11.63
CA HIS A 196 15.41 -4.22 -11.38
C HIS A 196 14.62 -5.48 -11.75
N TYR A 197 13.29 -5.40 -11.64
CA TYR A 197 12.36 -6.50 -11.86
C TYR A 197 11.36 -6.18 -12.97
N LYS A 198 10.73 -7.23 -13.51
CA LYS A 198 9.58 -7.12 -14.42
C LYS A 198 8.35 -7.63 -13.70
N THR A 199 7.37 -6.76 -13.47
CA THR A 199 6.06 -7.16 -12.93
C THR A 199 5.31 -8.05 -13.93
N THR A 200 4.88 -9.21 -13.48
CA THR A 200 4.09 -10.18 -14.26
C THR A 200 2.67 -10.31 -13.75
N GLU A 201 2.47 -10.07 -12.46
CA GLU A 201 1.14 -9.98 -11.85
C GLU A 201 1.10 -8.75 -10.94
N ASN A 202 0.06 -7.96 -11.05
CA ASN A 202 -0.21 -6.81 -10.19
C ASN A 202 -1.71 -6.76 -9.95
N SER A 203 -2.12 -7.23 -8.79
CA SER A 203 -3.52 -7.45 -8.43
C SER A 203 -3.78 -7.02 -6.98
N MET A 204 -5.01 -7.11 -6.55
CA MET A 204 -5.41 -6.92 -5.17
C MET A 204 -6.15 -8.13 -4.64
N TYR A 205 -6.12 -8.31 -3.33
CA TYR A 205 -6.94 -9.26 -2.60
C TYR A 205 -7.61 -8.56 -1.40
N TYR A 206 -8.50 -9.26 -0.73
CA TYR A 206 -9.24 -8.72 0.40
C TYR A 206 -8.59 -9.11 1.72
N SER A 207 -8.24 -8.12 2.55
CA SER A 207 -7.88 -8.39 3.94
C SER A 207 -9.10 -8.87 4.71
N ILE A 208 -8.91 -9.84 5.63
CA ILE A 208 -9.96 -10.23 6.56
C ILE A 208 -10.23 -9.11 7.57
N LEU A 209 -11.42 -9.12 8.16
CA LEU A 209 -11.77 -8.26 9.29
C LEU A 209 -11.44 -8.96 10.62
N PRO A 210 -10.90 -8.25 11.60
CA PRO A 210 -10.39 -6.88 11.54
C PRO A 210 -9.19 -6.74 10.61
N THR A 211 -9.10 -5.63 9.86
CA THR A 211 -7.94 -5.27 9.05
C THR A 211 -6.78 -4.83 9.96
N ALA A 212 -6.27 -5.75 10.72
CA ALA A 212 -5.26 -5.53 11.75
C ALA A 212 -4.23 -6.66 11.77
N THR A 213 -2.98 -6.29 12.04
CA THR A 213 -1.82 -7.19 12.01
C THR A 213 -2.05 -8.50 12.75
N GLN A 214 -2.63 -8.46 13.94
CA GLN A 214 -2.93 -9.65 14.76
C GLN A 214 -3.79 -10.67 14.01
N TYR A 215 -4.79 -10.21 13.27
CA TYR A 215 -5.75 -11.06 12.56
C TYR A 215 -5.25 -11.39 11.15
N ALA A 216 -5.03 -10.37 10.35
CA ALA A 216 -4.78 -10.51 8.92
C ALA A 216 -3.41 -11.15 8.61
N ARG A 217 -2.34 -10.78 9.32
CA ARG A 217 -1.01 -11.33 9.06
C ARG A 217 -0.85 -12.75 9.61
N ASN A 218 -1.39 -13.03 10.79
CA ASN A 218 -1.45 -14.41 11.28
C ASN A 218 -2.28 -15.31 10.34
N ALA A 219 -3.40 -14.82 9.80
CA ALA A 219 -4.19 -15.54 8.81
C ALA A 219 -3.43 -15.79 7.50
N LEU A 220 -2.66 -14.81 7.01
CA LEU A 220 -1.80 -14.96 5.85
C LEU A 220 -0.77 -16.09 6.03
N PHE A 221 -0.09 -16.11 7.19
CA PHE A 221 0.96 -17.09 7.46
C PHE A 221 0.45 -18.43 7.97
N SER A 222 -0.71 -18.47 8.59
CA SER A 222 -1.31 -19.75 9.01
C SER A 222 -2.15 -20.41 7.91
N GLY A 223 -2.69 -19.64 6.96
CA GLY A 223 -3.70 -20.15 6.01
C GLY A 223 -5.01 -20.57 6.70
N LEU A 224 -5.30 -20.00 7.85
CA LEU A 224 -6.45 -20.29 8.70
C LEU A 224 -7.14 -19.01 9.16
N MET A 225 -8.43 -19.09 9.42
CA MET A 225 -9.14 -18.01 10.09
C MET A 225 -8.78 -17.94 11.58
N PRO A 226 -8.91 -16.78 12.25
CA PRO A 226 -8.54 -16.60 13.66
C PRO A 226 -9.14 -17.63 14.62
N LYS A 227 -10.40 -18.04 14.41
CA LYS A 227 -11.05 -19.08 15.22
C LYS A 227 -10.42 -20.46 15.05
N GLU A 228 -9.98 -20.78 13.84
CA GLU A 228 -9.27 -22.03 13.57
C GLU A 228 -7.88 -22.01 14.21
N MET A 229 -7.16 -20.87 14.14
CA MET A 229 -5.87 -20.70 14.83
C MET A 229 -5.99 -20.86 16.34
N GLU A 230 -7.01 -20.26 16.96
CA GLU A 230 -7.32 -20.43 18.39
C GLU A 230 -7.57 -21.89 18.77
N THR A 231 -8.22 -22.64 17.89
CA THR A 231 -8.59 -24.03 18.15
C THR A 231 -7.44 -25.01 17.92
N LEU A 232 -6.69 -24.83 16.81
CA LEU A 232 -5.66 -25.78 16.38
C LEU A 232 -4.28 -25.47 16.98
N TYR A 233 -4.00 -24.19 17.27
CA TYR A 233 -2.70 -23.71 17.74
C TYR A 233 -2.87 -22.69 18.88
N PRO A 234 -3.53 -23.06 20.00
CA PRO A 234 -3.79 -22.15 21.12
C PRO A 234 -2.52 -21.56 21.74
N GLU A 235 -1.38 -22.25 21.62
CA GLU A 235 -0.08 -21.78 22.08
C GLU A 235 0.52 -20.68 21.21
N TYR A 236 0.10 -20.54 19.94
CA TYR A 236 0.59 -19.52 19.00
C TYR A 236 -0.38 -18.35 18.86
N TRP A 237 -1.68 -18.58 19.08
CA TRP A 237 -2.71 -17.56 19.00
C TRP A 237 -2.87 -16.82 20.32
N LYS A 238 -3.12 -15.51 20.23
CA LYS A 238 -3.51 -14.68 21.37
C LYS A 238 -4.68 -13.78 20.99
N ASN A 239 -5.66 -13.69 21.90
CA ASN A 239 -6.80 -12.78 21.76
C ASN A 239 -6.42 -11.34 22.15
N ASP A 240 -7.29 -10.36 21.86
CA ASP A 240 -7.05 -8.94 22.19
C ASP A 240 -6.81 -8.69 23.68
N THR A 241 -7.49 -9.44 24.52
CA THR A 241 -7.42 -9.34 25.98
C THR A 241 -6.19 -10.02 26.60
N ASP A 242 -5.50 -10.89 25.86
CA ASP A 242 -4.33 -11.61 26.37
C ASP A 242 -3.13 -10.68 26.51
N GLU A 243 -2.25 -10.94 27.44
CA GLU A 243 -1.03 -10.17 27.63
C GLU A 243 0.05 -10.50 26.59
N GLY A 244 0.91 -9.52 26.29
CA GLY A 244 2.07 -9.63 25.43
C GLY A 244 1.77 -9.46 23.94
N GLY A 245 2.81 -9.67 23.11
CA GLY A 245 2.72 -9.49 21.65
C GLY A 245 1.77 -10.51 21.00
N LYS A 246 1.01 -10.05 20.01
CA LYS A 246 -0.01 -10.85 19.31
C LYS A 246 0.52 -11.56 18.05
N ASN A 247 1.71 -11.18 17.59
CA ASN A 247 2.32 -11.67 16.36
C ASN A 247 3.75 -12.17 16.61
N LEU A 248 3.89 -13.07 17.59
CA LEU A 248 5.19 -13.62 18.01
C LEU A 248 5.53 -14.95 17.34
N HIS A 249 4.54 -15.63 16.75
CA HIS A 249 4.64 -16.99 16.23
C HIS A 249 4.29 -17.11 14.73
N GLU A 250 4.47 -16.01 13.98
CA GLU A 250 4.21 -15.99 12.53
C GLU A 250 5.10 -17.00 11.77
N ASP A 251 6.32 -17.22 12.23
CA ASP A 251 7.23 -18.27 11.73
C ASP A 251 6.66 -19.68 11.92
N LYS A 252 6.08 -19.95 13.07
CA LYS A 252 5.46 -21.25 13.39
C LYS A 252 4.19 -21.47 12.58
N PHE A 253 3.37 -20.44 12.41
CA PHE A 253 2.20 -20.51 11.55
C PHE A 253 2.59 -20.80 10.09
N LEU A 254 3.67 -20.19 9.60
CA LEU A 254 4.21 -20.47 8.26
C LEU A 254 4.69 -21.93 8.14
N ASP A 255 5.45 -22.43 9.12
CA ASP A 255 5.90 -23.82 9.17
C ASP A 255 4.72 -24.79 9.04
N GLU A 256 3.67 -24.58 9.82
CA GLU A 256 2.48 -25.42 9.82
C GLU A 256 1.68 -25.30 8.52
N GLN A 257 1.61 -24.09 7.92
CA GLN A 257 0.96 -23.90 6.62
C GLN A 257 1.71 -24.64 5.50
N LEU A 258 3.04 -24.51 5.45
CA LEU A 258 3.85 -25.22 4.45
C LEU A 258 3.72 -26.74 4.56
N LYS A 259 3.64 -27.28 5.79
CA LYS A 259 3.37 -28.72 6.03
C LYS A 259 2.01 -29.13 5.46
N ARG A 260 0.93 -28.39 5.77
CA ARG A 260 -0.43 -28.70 5.29
C ARG A 260 -0.54 -28.60 3.76
N LEU A 261 0.27 -27.75 3.13
CA LEU A 261 0.32 -27.60 1.67
C LEU A 261 1.31 -28.55 0.98
N ASN A 262 1.94 -29.49 1.72
CA ASN A 262 2.94 -30.45 1.22
C ASN A 262 4.22 -29.81 0.66
N PHE A 263 4.63 -28.66 1.19
CA PHE A 263 5.89 -27.99 0.85
C PHE A 263 7.06 -28.33 1.81
N ASN A 264 6.99 -29.43 2.55
CA ASN A 264 8.05 -29.90 3.48
C ASN A 264 9.41 -30.11 2.79
N HIS A 265 9.41 -30.25 1.47
CA HIS A 265 10.59 -30.46 0.66
C HIS A 265 11.36 -29.17 0.33
N LEU A 266 10.78 -27.99 0.62
CA LEU A 266 11.39 -26.68 0.42
C LEU A 266 12.08 -26.20 1.70
N THR A 267 13.27 -25.66 1.54
CA THR A 267 13.94 -24.91 2.61
C THR A 267 13.34 -23.52 2.70
N HIS A 268 13.05 -23.06 3.92
CA HIS A 268 12.49 -21.73 4.11
C HIS A 268 13.06 -21.03 5.34
N GLU A 269 12.96 -19.70 5.33
CA GLU A 269 13.36 -18.83 6.44
C GLU A 269 12.37 -17.69 6.58
N TYR A 270 11.99 -17.37 7.82
CA TYR A 270 11.16 -16.24 8.18
C TYR A 270 11.99 -15.18 8.90
N ILE A 271 11.99 -13.95 8.42
CA ILE A 271 12.76 -12.82 8.97
C ILE A 271 11.83 -11.63 9.18
N LYS A 272 11.80 -11.10 10.41
CA LYS A 272 11.03 -9.91 10.77
C LYS A 272 11.95 -8.73 11.05
N ILE A 273 11.80 -7.65 10.30
CA ILE A 273 12.57 -6.40 10.43
C ILE A 273 11.69 -5.34 11.10
N THR A 274 12.05 -5.00 12.33
CA THR A 274 11.35 -4.01 13.15
C THR A 274 12.13 -2.71 13.34
N ASN A 275 13.40 -2.65 12.90
CA ASN A 275 14.23 -1.47 13.02
C ASN A 275 15.32 -1.41 11.95
N LEU A 276 15.90 -0.22 11.76
CA LEU A 276 16.93 0.04 10.75
C LEU A 276 18.20 -0.80 10.93
N LYS A 277 18.61 -1.06 12.18
CA LYS A 277 19.86 -1.80 12.48
C LYS A 277 19.76 -3.25 12.01
N THR A 278 18.64 -3.91 12.25
CA THR A 278 18.39 -5.29 11.80
C THR A 278 18.27 -5.35 10.30
N GLY A 279 17.62 -4.36 9.67
CA GLY A 279 17.53 -4.25 8.21
C GLY A 279 18.90 -4.10 7.54
N LYS A 280 19.76 -3.20 8.03
CA LYS A 280 21.13 -3.04 7.53
C LYS A 280 21.95 -4.32 7.69
N LYS A 281 21.90 -4.95 8.86
CA LYS A 281 22.61 -6.22 9.12
C LYS A 281 22.19 -7.33 8.15
N LEU A 282 20.90 -7.40 7.80
CA LEU A 282 20.42 -8.35 6.80
C LEU A 282 20.94 -7.98 5.41
N ALA A 283 20.82 -6.71 4.99
CA ALA A 283 21.31 -6.25 3.69
C ALA A 283 22.81 -6.53 3.51
N ASP A 284 23.64 -6.25 4.51
CA ASP A 284 25.10 -6.50 4.48
C ASP A 284 25.45 -7.97 4.32
N ASN A 285 24.58 -8.89 4.75
CA ASN A 285 24.84 -10.33 4.76
C ASN A 285 23.91 -11.14 3.86
N PHE A 286 23.02 -10.52 3.09
CA PHE A 286 21.95 -11.20 2.35
C PHE A 286 22.50 -12.26 1.41
N LYS A 287 23.45 -11.90 0.54
CA LYS A 287 24.05 -12.83 -0.44
C LYS A 287 24.78 -14.02 0.19
N SER A 288 25.35 -13.84 1.39
CA SER A 288 26.12 -14.90 2.04
C SER A 288 25.23 -15.84 2.87
N LYS A 289 24.12 -15.34 3.42
CA LYS A 289 23.28 -16.09 4.36
C LYS A 289 22.05 -16.70 3.72
N ILE A 290 21.43 -16.00 2.77
CA ILE A 290 20.15 -16.43 2.21
C ILE A 290 20.37 -17.41 1.06
N LYS A 291 19.99 -18.68 1.29
CA LYS A 291 20.12 -19.80 0.33
C LYS A 291 18.86 -20.67 0.29
N ASN A 292 17.77 -20.21 0.88
CA ASN A 292 16.54 -20.95 0.99
C ASN A 292 15.69 -20.86 -0.28
N ASP A 293 14.87 -21.87 -0.52
CA ASP A 293 13.92 -21.89 -1.64
C ASP A 293 12.83 -20.83 -1.46
N LEU A 294 12.44 -20.56 -0.18
CA LEU A 294 11.52 -19.50 0.20
C LEU A 294 12.16 -18.65 1.32
N THR A 295 12.31 -17.36 1.10
CA THR A 295 12.63 -16.40 2.15
C THR A 295 11.46 -15.47 2.35
N VAL A 296 10.91 -15.44 3.55
CA VAL A 296 9.83 -14.52 3.94
C VAL A 296 10.42 -13.37 4.74
N LEU A 297 10.19 -12.15 4.26
CA LEU A 297 10.69 -10.92 4.88
C LEU A 297 9.49 -10.03 5.27
N VAL A 298 9.25 -9.87 6.55
CA VAL A 298 8.25 -8.94 7.08
C VAL A 298 8.92 -7.64 7.48
N TYR A 299 8.39 -6.51 6.99
CA TYR A 299 8.97 -5.18 7.20
C TYR A 299 7.93 -4.22 7.80
N ASN A 300 8.13 -3.80 9.06
CA ASN A 300 7.14 -3.04 9.86
C ASN A 300 7.21 -1.52 9.68
N PHE A 301 7.95 -0.98 8.72
CA PHE A 301 8.20 0.47 8.66
C PHE A 301 6.94 1.31 8.41
N VAL A 302 6.06 0.89 7.47
CA VAL A 302 4.88 1.70 7.11
C VAL A 302 3.90 1.76 8.27
N ASP A 303 3.76 0.67 9.01
CA ASP A 303 2.97 0.65 10.25
C ASP A 303 3.57 1.59 11.31
N MET A 304 4.89 1.52 11.53
CA MET A 304 5.59 2.46 12.43
C MET A 304 5.41 3.92 12.01
N LEU A 305 5.37 4.22 10.71
CA LEU A 305 5.14 5.57 10.19
C LEU A 305 3.71 6.05 10.51
N SER A 306 2.70 5.17 10.40
CA SER A 306 1.32 5.50 10.75
C SER A 306 1.16 5.83 12.24
N HIS A 307 1.78 5.06 13.12
CA HIS A 307 1.83 5.32 14.56
C HIS A 307 2.60 6.61 14.88
N SER A 308 3.77 6.83 14.27
CA SER A 308 4.57 8.04 14.45
C SER A 308 3.83 9.30 14.04
N LYS A 309 2.94 9.25 13.03
CA LYS A 309 2.08 10.39 12.68
C LYS A 309 1.13 10.78 13.82
N THR A 310 0.69 9.83 14.62
CA THR A 310 -0.17 10.13 15.78
C THR A 310 0.61 10.76 16.95
N GLU A 311 1.88 10.39 17.10
CA GLU A 311 2.69 10.73 18.27
C GLU A 311 3.66 11.91 18.05
N MET A 312 4.13 12.14 16.80
CA MET A 312 5.18 13.10 16.48
C MET A 312 4.67 14.24 15.61
N GLU A 313 4.72 15.48 16.11
CA GLU A 313 4.27 16.70 15.42
C GLU A 313 4.91 16.87 14.04
N VAL A 314 6.24 16.66 13.94
CA VAL A 314 6.97 16.78 12.67
C VAL A 314 6.45 15.81 11.61
N VAL A 315 6.08 14.59 12.01
CA VAL A 315 5.51 13.60 11.09
C VAL A 315 4.09 13.98 10.68
N LYS A 316 3.30 14.60 11.59
CA LYS A 316 1.98 15.15 11.26
C LYS A 316 2.06 16.23 10.17
N GLU A 317 3.02 17.13 10.26
CA GLU A 317 3.25 18.18 9.26
C GLU A 317 3.67 17.60 7.91
N LEU A 318 4.63 16.67 7.90
CA LEU A 318 5.15 16.06 6.67
C LEU A 318 4.17 15.14 5.96
N ALA A 319 3.28 14.48 6.71
CA ALA A 319 2.25 13.59 6.21
C ALA A 319 0.86 14.15 6.53
N SER A 320 0.62 15.43 6.28
CA SER A 320 -0.67 16.09 6.55
C SER A 320 -1.85 15.46 5.78
N ASP A 321 -1.57 14.92 4.61
CA ASP A 321 -2.51 14.27 3.70
C ASP A 321 -1.95 12.96 3.12
N ASP A 322 -2.73 12.29 2.29
CA ASP A 322 -2.35 11.03 1.63
C ASP A 322 -1.15 11.22 0.69
N LYS A 323 -1.01 12.35 0.04
CA LYS A 323 0.15 12.68 -0.82
C LYS A 323 1.44 12.75 -0.01
N GLY A 324 1.42 13.47 1.12
CA GLY A 324 2.56 13.54 2.05
C GLY A 324 2.92 12.16 2.61
N TYR A 325 1.92 11.37 2.99
CA TYR A 325 2.12 10.03 3.50
C TYR A 325 2.75 9.09 2.45
N ARG A 326 2.30 9.13 1.19
CA ARG A 326 2.94 8.41 0.06
C ARG A 326 4.36 8.88 -0.19
N SER A 327 4.60 10.19 -0.15
CA SER A 327 5.92 10.78 -0.36
C SER A 327 6.94 10.29 0.67
N LEU A 328 6.55 10.28 1.95
CA LEU A 328 7.40 9.74 3.02
C LEU A 328 7.69 8.24 2.82
N THR A 329 6.67 7.45 2.47
CA THR A 329 6.84 6.01 2.19
C THR A 329 7.81 5.79 1.02
N ASN A 330 7.69 6.54 -0.07
CA ASN A 330 8.56 6.44 -1.24
C ASN A 330 10.00 6.87 -0.91
N SER A 331 10.17 7.98 -0.17
CA SER A 331 11.48 8.45 0.27
C SER A 331 12.18 7.43 1.17
N TRP A 332 11.44 6.89 2.14
CA TRP A 332 11.97 5.82 2.98
C TRP A 332 12.38 4.61 2.14
N PHE A 333 11.51 4.12 1.25
CA PHE A 333 11.78 2.93 0.46
C PHE A 333 13.06 3.07 -0.36
N LYS A 334 13.25 4.21 -1.03
CA LYS A 334 14.45 4.50 -1.83
C LYS A 334 15.75 4.49 -1.05
N ASN A 335 15.68 4.82 0.24
CA ASN A 335 16.85 4.91 1.14
C ASN A 335 16.90 3.76 2.15
N SER A 336 16.03 2.76 2.02
CA SER A 336 15.91 1.67 2.98
C SER A 336 16.81 0.48 2.65
N PRO A 337 17.25 -0.27 3.66
CA PRO A 337 17.89 -1.57 3.43
C PRO A 337 17.02 -2.56 2.64
N LEU A 338 15.70 -2.38 2.63
CA LEU A 338 14.78 -3.23 1.86
C LEU A 338 15.07 -3.15 0.35
N LEU A 339 15.29 -1.95 -0.19
CA LEU A 339 15.65 -1.80 -1.59
C LEU A 339 16.98 -2.47 -1.91
N ASP A 340 17.96 -2.39 -1.01
CA ASP A 340 19.26 -3.04 -1.20
C ASP A 340 19.14 -4.56 -1.15
N ILE A 341 18.30 -5.11 -0.27
CA ILE A 341 17.95 -6.53 -0.24
C ILE A 341 17.28 -6.96 -1.55
N ILE A 342 16.32 -6.18 -2.07
CA ILE A 342 15.63 -6.47 -3.33
C ILE A 342 16.61 -6.47 -4.51
N LYS A 343 17.56 -5.53 -4.58
CA LYS A 343 18.62 -5.51 -5.61
C LYS A 343 19.47 -6.75 -5.53
N GLN A 344 19.93 -7.13 -4.33
CA GLN A 344 20.74 -8.35 -4.14
C GLN A 344 19.97 -9.63 -4.50
N ALA A 345 18.67 -9.69 -4.16
CA ALA A 345 17.81 -10.80 -4.54
C ALA A 345 17.65 -10.90 -6.08
N GLN A 346 17.61 -9.77 -6.79
CA GLN A 346 17.59 -9.73 -8.25
C GLN A 346 18.88 -10.32 -8.84
N GLU A 347 20.05 -9.95 -8.32
CA GLU A 347 21.34 -10.50 -8.76
C GLU A 347 21.43 -12.01 -8.52
N LEU A 348 20.82 -12.51 -7.44
CA LEU A 348 20.72 -13.93 -7.10
C LEU A 348 19.56 -14.63 -7.81
N LYS A 349 18.87 -13.97 -8.74
CA LYS A 349 17.74 -14.49 -9.53
C LYS A 349 16.52 -14.94 -8.72
N PHE A 350 16.31 -14.37 -7.53
CA PHE A 350 15.09 -14.61 -6.78
C PHE A 350 13.87 -14.04 -7.52
N LYS A 351 12.80 -14.81 -7.57
CA LYS A 351 11.45 -14.30 -7.82
C LYS A 351 11.03 -13.43 -6.65
N LEU A 352 10.47 -12.28 -6.91
CA LEU A 352 9.98 -11.36 -5.87
C LEU A 352 8.45 -11.39 -5.83
N ILE A 353 7.90 -11.62 -4.65
CA ILE A 353 6.47 -11.44 -4.36
C ILE A 353 6.38 -10.32 -3.32
N VAL A 354 5.57 -9.31 -3.59
CA VAL A 354 5.33 -8.21 -2.65
C VAL A 354 3.85 -8.16 -2.30
N THR A 355 3.56 -8.08 -1.01
CA THR A 355 2.22 -7.95 -0.48
C THR A 355 2.22 -7.23 0.88
N THR A 356 1.07 -7.13 1.49
CA THR A 356 0.84 -6.60 2.83
C THR A 356 -0.23 -7.45 3.52
N ASP A 357 -0.48 -7.23 4.78
CA ASP A 357 -1.54 -7.87 5.56
C ASP A 357 -2.83 -7.03 5.62
N HIS A 358 -2.71 -5.72 5.69
CA HIS A 358 -3.81 -4.74 5.65
C HIS A 358 -3.29 -3.39 5.19
N GLY A 359 -4.20 -2.46 4.95
CA GLY A 359 -3.86 -1.06 4.77
C GLY A 359 -4.37 -0.19 5.92
N THR A 360 -4.46 1.12 5.68
CA THR A 360 -4.83 2.11 6.69
C THR A 360 -5.59 3.27 6.05
N ILE A 361 -6.44 3.94 6.82
CA ILE A 361 -7.19 5.13 6.36
C ILE A 361 -6.96 6.33 7.27
N ASN A 362 -6.96 7.53 6.70
CA ASN A 362 -6.94 8.78 7.45
C ASN A 362 -8.33 9.01 8.08
N VAL A 363 -8.42 8.91 9.41
CA VAL A 363 -9.70 8.99 10.12
C VAL A 363 -10.09 10.42 10.40
N LYS A 364 -11.37 10.76 10.14
CA LYS A 364 -11.90 12.12 10.26
C LYS A 364 -13.13 12.20 11.16
N ASN A 365 -14.00 11.17 11.17
CA ASN A 365 -15.32 11.17 11.76
C ASN A 365 -15.36 10.36 13.06
N PRO A 366 -15.48 11.00 14.24
CA PRO A 366 -15.56 10.27 15.49
C PRO A 366 -16.95 9.67 15.71
N SER A 367 -17.02 8.39 16.06
CA SER A 367 -18.23 7.70 16.50
C SER A 367 -18.11 7.28 17.95
N LYS A 368 -19.16 7.53 18.76
CA LYS A 368 -19.16 7.15 20.18
C LYS A 368 -19.42 5.67 20.33
N VAL A 369 -18.56 5.01 21.11
CA VAL A 369 -18.75 3.61 21.49
C VAL A 369 -18.62 3.48 23.00
N VAL A 370 -19.54 2.74 23.60
CA VAL A 370 -19.49 2.35 25.02
C VAL A 370 -19.35 0.84 25.07
N GLY A 371 -18.47 0.35 25.90
CA GLY A 371 -18.24 -1.05 26.17
C GLY A 371 -17.77 -1.26 27.61
N ASP A 372 -17.62 -2.51 28.02
CA ASP A 372 -17.10 -2.88 29.33
C ASP A 372 -15.56 -2.73 29.38
N ARG A 373 -14.96 -3.09 30.53
CA ARG A 373 -13.50 -2.97 30.75
C ARG A 373 -12.69 -3.95 29.91
N GLU A 374 -13.30 -5.00 29.39
CA GLU A 374 -12.67 -6.02 28.55
C GLU A 374 -12.73 -5.67 27.05
N THR A 375 -13.34 -4.52 26.70
CA THR A 375 -13.44 -4.07 25.32
C THR A 375 -12.06 -3.72 24.75
N SER A 376 -11.75 -4.17 23.54
CA SER A 376 -10.48 -3.88 22.86
C SER A 376 -10.24 -2.38 22.67
N LEU A 377 -8.97 -1.97 22.65
CA LEU A 377 -8.58 -0.55 22.59
C LEU A 377 -8.48 0.01 21.17
N ASN A 378 -8.51 -0.84 20.14
CA ASN A 378 -8.35 -0.39 18.76
C ASN A 378 -9.41 0.67 18.36
N LEU A 379 -9.05 1.60 17.48
CA LEU A 379 -9.90 2.72 17.09
C LEU A 379 -10.84 2.41 15.91
N ARG A 380 -10.58 1.35 15.17
CA ARG A 380 -11.34 1.00 13.97
C ARG A 380 -12.17 -0.27 14.14
N TYR A 381 -11.87 -1.09 15.15
CA TYR A 381 -12.73 -2.21 15.55
C TYR A 381 -12.83 -2.29 17.06
N LYS A 382 -13.87 -2.90 17.55
CA LYS A 382 -14.03 -3.28 18.97
C LYS A 382 -14.54 -4.70 19.05
N THR A 383 -13.99 -5.45 20.01
CA THR A 383 -14.58 -6.69 20.48
C THR A 383 -14.88 -6.57 21.95
N GLY A 384 -16.02 -7.10 22.38
CA GLY A 384 -16.47 -7.00 23.77
C GLY A 384 -17.91 -7.47 23.94
N ARG A 385 -18.38 -7.44 25.20
CA ARG A 385 -19.77 -7.70 25.56
C ARG A 385 -20.54 -6.39 25.57
N SER A 386 -21.81 -6.41 25.25
CA SER A 386 -22.73 -5.26 25.45
C SER A 386 -22.22 -3.94 24.85
N LEU A 387 -21.67 -4.00 23.62
CA LEU A 387 -21.24 -2.81 22.93
C LEU A 387 -22.43 -1.94 22.52
N SER A 388 -22.37 -0.63 22.86
CA SER A 388 -23.36 0.38 22.44
C SER A 388 -22.71 1.33 21.45
N TYR A 389 -23.31 1.50 20.29
CA TYR A 389 -22.76 2.22 19.13
C TYR A 389 -23.90 2.76 18.26
N ASN A 390 -23.56 3.60 17.27
CA ASN A 390 -24.47 4.02 16.23
C ASN A 390 -24.40 3.04 15.05
N ASP A 391 -25.52 2.36 14.74
CA ASP A 391 -25.60 1.34 13.67
C ASP A 391 -25.17 1.87 12.29
N LYS A 392 -25.31 3.15 12.01
CA LYS A 392 -24.93 3.74 10.72
C LYS A 392 -23.40 3.73 10.50
N ASP A 393 -22.64 3.86 11.58
CA ASP A 393 -21.18 4.04 11.52
C ASP A 393 -20.41 2.72 11.55
N VAL A 394 -21.11 1.57 11.76
CA VAL A 394 -20.47 0.29 12.00
C VAL A 394 -21.06 -0.84 11.15
N LEU A 395 -20.24 -1.87 10.91
CA LEU A 395 -20.69 -3.24 10.67
C LEU A 395 -20.58 -4.02 11.99
N ALA A 396 -21.67 -4.60 12.45
CA ALA A 396 -21.71 -5.39 13.68
C ALA A 396 -21.86 -6.88 13.39
N ILE A 397 -20.92 -7.67 13.86
CA ILE A 397 -20.95 -9.14 13.83
C ILE A 397 -21.32 -9.65 15.23
N LYS A 398 -22.55 -10.04 15.39
CA LYS A 398 -23.11 -10.52 16.68
C LYS A 398 -22.65 -11.93 17.05
N ASP A 399 -22.44 -12.78 16.07
CA ASP A 399 -21.83 -14.09 16.25
C ASP A 399 -20.51 -14.17 15.48
N PRO A 400 -19.37 -13.90 16.13
CA PRO A 400 -18.05 -13.88 15.49
C PRO A 400 -17.68 -15.21 14.81
N LYS A 401 -18.22 -16.34 15.27
CA LYS A 401 -17.90 -17.66 14.72
C LYS A 401 -18.37 -17.82 13.28
N THR A 402 -19.44 -17.12 12.89
CA THR A 402 -19.98 -17.18 11.53
C THR A 402 -19.02 -16.63 10.48
N VAL A 403 -18.07 -15.80 10.90
CA VAL A 403 -17.04 -15.21 10.04
C VAL A 403 -15.61 -15.63 10.45
N GLY A 404 -15.49 -16.77 11.13
CA GLY A 404 -14.20 -17.34 11.52
C GLY A 404 -13.42 -16.54 12.58
N LEU A 405 -14.09 -15.69 13.37
CA LEU A 405 -13.48 -14.95 14.46
C LEU A 405 -13.64 -15.65 15.81
N PRO A 406 -12.70 -15.47 16.76
CA PRO A 406 -12.81 -16.01 18.10
C PRO A 406 -13.95 -15.34 18.88
N SER A 407 -14.51 -16.05 19.84
CA SER A 407 -15.53 -15.54 20.75
C SER A 407 -15.02 -15.64 22.18
N ILE A 408 -14.66 -14.52 22.80
CA ILE A 408 -14.11 -14.47 24.15
C ILE A 408 -15.17 -14.92 25.18
N SER A 409 -16.45 -14.71 24.89
CA SER A 409 -17.59 -15.15 25.70
C SER A 409 -18.81 -15.38 24.82
N MET A 410 -19.87 -16.03 25.40
CA MET A 410 -21.12 -16.34 24.68
C MET A 410 -21.81 -15.12 24.06
N ASN A 411 -21.59 -13.91 24.60
CA ASN A 411 -22.22 -12.67 24.14
C ASN A 411 -21.19 -11.70 23.53
N SER A 412 -20.01 -12.16 23.16
CA SER A 412 -19.01 -11.30 22.50
C SER A 412 -19.45 -10.99 21.08
N SER A 413 -19.32 -9.74 20.69
CA SER A 413 -19.53 -9.26 19.34
C SER A 413 -18.31 -8.49 18.84
N PHE A 414 -18.19 -8.36 17.53
CA PHE A 414 -17.25 -7.45 16.90
C PHE A 414 -18.02 -6.33 16.21
N ILE A 415 -17.47 -5.12 16.30
CA ILE A 415 -17.93 -3.98 15.50
C ILE A 415 -16.74 -3.40 14.74
N PHE A 416 -16.97 -3.01 13.49
CA PHE A 416 -15.98 -2.45 12.60
C PHE A 416 -16.44 -1.07 12.13
N ALA A 417 -15.60 -0.05 12.30
CA ALA A 417 -15.89 1.28 11.80
C ALA A 417 -15.85 1.28 10.26
N LYS A 418 -16.87 1.89 9.67
CA LYS A 418 -16.97 2.08 8.21
C LYS A 418 -16.29 3.37 7.77
N GLU A 419 -15.88 3.44 6.51
CA GLU A 419 -15.34 4.65 5.90
C GLU A 419 -14.15 5.22 6.70
N ASN A 420 -14.12 6.54 6.90
CA ASN A 420 -13.09 7.23 7.69
C ASN A 420 -13.53 7.50 9.16
N SER A 421 -14.48 6.71 9.68
CA SER A 421 -14.94 6.83 11.06
C SER A 421 -13.94 6.20 12.04
N PHE A 422 -13.93 6.64 13.30
CA PHE A 422 -13.14 6.04 14.37
C PHE A 422 -13.87 6.08 15.70
N PHE A 423 -13.60 5.09 16.55
CA PHE A 423 -14.29 4.94 17.82
C PHE A 423 -13.64 5.77 18.93
N ALA A 424 -14.44 6.52 19.64
CA ALA A 424 -14.04 7.27 20.80
C ALA A 424 -14.95 6.99 21.99
N TYR A 425 -14.35 6.77 23.17
CA TYR A 425 -15.11 6.61 24.39
C TYR A 425 -15.70 7.94 24.87
N PRO A 426 -16.88 7.91 25.54
CA PRO A 426 -17.49 9.13 26.08
C PRO A 426 -16.61 9.89 27.08
N ASN A 427 -15.81 9.16 27.88
CA ASN A 427 -14.89 9.76 28.85
C ASN A 427 -13.76 10.49 28.11
N ASN A 428 -13.55 11.77 28.40
CA ASN A 428 -12.58 12.63 27.72
C ASN A 428 -12.76 12.68 26.19
N TYR A 429 -13.99 12.57 25.71
CA TYR A 429 -14.33 12.45 24.29
C TYR A 429 -13.64 13.49 23.40
N ASN A 430 -13.75 14.77 23.76
CA ASN A 430 -13.18 15.86 22.96
C ASN A 430 -11.64 15.77 22.88
N HIS A 431 -10.98 15.33 23.94
CA HIS A 431 -9.54 15.13 23.94
C HIS A 431 -9.13 14.03 22.95
N TYR A 432 -9.76 12.86 23.03
CA TYR A 432 -9.46 11.75 22.13
C TYR A 432 -9.84 12.04 20.67
N VAL A 433 -10.95 12.75 20.46
CA VAL A 433 -11.33 13.19 19.12
C VAL A 433 -10.29 14.13 18.51
N SER A 434 -9.81 15.11 19.28
CA SER A 434 -8.76 16.02 18.80
C SER A 434 -7.43 15.31 18.57
N TYR A 435 -7.08 14.33 19.41
CA TYR A 435 -5.82 13.59 19.33
C TYR A 435 -5.75 12.66 18.13
N TYR A 436 -6.84 11.92 17.83
CA TYR A 436 -6.85 10.90 16.79
C TYR A 436 -7.36 11.38 15.43
N ARG A 437 -8.09 12.48 15.37
CA ARG A 437 -8.54 13.05 14.09
C ARG A 437 -7.36 13.35 13.17
N ASN A 438 -7.47 12.99 11.88
CA ASN A 438 -6.42 13.08 10.87
C ASN A 438 -5.19 12.19 11.13
N SER A 439 -5.32 11.16 11.99
CA SER A 439 -4.32 10.09 12.10
C SER A 439 -4.64 8.95 11.13
N TYR A 440 -3.66 8.12 10.82
CA TYR A 440 -3.85 6.89 10.04
C TYR A 440 -4.14 5.74 10.99
N GLN A 441 -5.28 5.09 10.78
CA GLN A 441 -5.76 3.99 11.61
C GLN A 441 -6.22 2.82 10.73
N HIS A 442 -6.22 1.63 11.30
CA HIS A 442 -6.59 0.38 10.63
C HIS A 442 -7.42 -0.52 11.56
N GLY A 443 -8.08 -1.53 11.00
CA GLY A 443 -8.93 -2.47 11.74
C GLY A 443 -10.39 -2.45 11.30
N GLY A 444 -10.79 -1.47 10.48
CA GLY A 444 -12.16 -1.28 10.02
C GLY A 444 -12.38 -1.62 8.54
N ILE A 445 -13.36 -0.93 7.96
CA ILE A 445 -13.81 -1.17 6.59
C ILE A 445 -13.66 0.11 5.77
N SER A 446 -12.68 0.11 4.90
CA SER A 446 -12.50 1.06 3.82
C SER A 446 -11.81 0.37 2.65
N LEU A 447 -11.87 0.98 1.46
CA LEU A 447 -11.14 0.51 0.28
C LEU A 447 -9.64 0.39 0.58
N GLU A 448 -9.10 1.37 1.30
CA GLU A 448 -7.68 1.49 1.66
C GLU A 448 -7.21 0.40 2.64
N GLU A 449 -8.08 -0.03 3.57
CA GLU A 449 -7.75 -1.07 4.56
C GLU A 449 -7.93 -2.48 4.03
N VAL A 450 -8.97 -2.71 3.21
CA VAL A 450 -9.44 -4.04 2.79
C VAL A 450 -8.85 -4.47 1.45
N LEU A 451 -8.77 -3.57 0.45
CA LEU A 451 -8.25 -3.89 -0.89
C LEU A 451 -6.74 -3.62 -0.96
N ILE A 452 -5.97 -4.66 -0.75
CA ILE A 452 -4.53 -4.56 -0.54
C ILE A 452 -3.71 -5.23 -1.65
N PRO A 453 -2.48 -4.73 -1.92
CA PRO A 453 -1.70 -5.14 -3.08
C PRO A 453 -1.17 -6.57 -2.98
N PHE A 454 -1.11 -7.22 -4.13
CA PHE A 454 -0.37 -8.44 -4.38
C PHE A 454 0.33 -8.35 -5.74
N ALA A 455 1.64 -8.51 -5.75
CA ALA A 455 2.44 -8.43 -6.98
C ALA A 455 3.47 -9.55 -7.07
N VAL A 456 3.65 -10.08 -8.28
CA VAL A 456 4.69 -11.06 -8.62
C VAL A 456 5.61 -10.46 -9.68
N LEU A 457 6.90 -10.51 -9.42
CA LEU A 457 7.92 -9.90 -10.25
C LEU A 457 9.08 -10.86 -10.49
N TYR A 458 9.58 -10.87 -11.72
CA TYR A 458 10.74 -11.68 -12.12
C TYR A 458 11.97 -10.78 -12.33
N PRO A 459 13.17 -11.27 -11.97
CA PRO A 459 14.40 -10.50 -12.15
C PRO A 459 14.66 -10.21 -13.64
N ARG A 460 15.09 -8.98 -13.92
CA ARG A 460 15.51 -8.57 -15.28
C ARG A 460 16.88 -9.10 -15.65
#